data_be23b4dfbefae56fe2416411642d078b
#
_entry.id   be23b4dfbefae56fe2416411642d078b
#
_cell.length_a   1.000
_cell.length_b   1.000
_cell.length_c   1.000
_cell.angle_alpha   90.00
_cell.angle_beta   90.00
_cell.angle_gamma   90.00
#
_symmetry.space_group_name_H-M   'P 1'
#
loop_
_entity.id
_entity.type
_entity.pdbx_description
1 polymer ?
#
loop_
_entity_poly.entity_id
_entity_poly.type
_entity_poly.pdbx_seq_one_letter_code
_entity_poly.pdbx_strand_id
1 'polypeptide(L)'
;MGIKLNGNLIEIDMSKPEFDISELKDILLSYKIKKKYYRLKDGSLLNLDNEYFNTLKKLVEDFDVTENELESFHIETPKYRSLYLDSLVKNNEWIHVNKSHDFKKMIRGINESSESDFEPPVKLKTILRNYQVTGFRWLKSLSEYSLGGILADDMGLGKTLQIISLLLSDNSGKPSIVVCLLP
;
A
#
# COMPACT_ATOMS: atom_id res chain seq x y z
N MET A 1 10.88 -12.41 -3.69
CA MET A 1 9.77 -11.98 -2.81
C MET A 1 8.46 -12.11 -3.56
N GLY A 2 7.43 -12.71 -2.96
CA GLY A 2 6.07 -12.80 -3.49
C GLY A 2 5.14 -11.83 -2.79
N ILE A 3 4.23 -11.18 -3.52
CA ILE A 3 3.18 -10.32 -2.94
C ILE A 3 1.84 -10.77 -3.48
N LYS A 4 0.92 -11.11 -2.58
CA LYS A 4 -0.44 -11.56 -2.90
C LYS A 4 -1.47 -10.74 -2.14
N LEU A 5 -2.65 -10.59 -2.73
CA LEU A 5 -3.81 -10.01 -2.06
C LEU A 5 -4.70 -11.15 -1.56
N ASN A 6 -5.03 -11.14 -0.28
CA ASN A 6 -5.94 -12.09 0.35
C ASN A 6 -7.00 -11.35 1.17
N GLY A 7 -8.18 -11.14 0.59
CA GLY A 7 -9.26 -10.37 1.23
C GLY A 7 -8.83 -8.94 1.58
N ASN A 8 -8.76 -8.63 2.87
CA ASN A 8 -8.33 -7.33 3.40
C ASN A 8 -6.86 -7.30 3.83
N LEU A 9 -6.12 -8.36 3.58
CA LEU A 9 -4.70 -8.49 3.90
C LEU A 9 -3.86 -8.58 2.63
N ILE A 10 -2.60 -8.21 2.76
CA ILE A 10 -1.53 -8.47 1.81
C ILE A 10 -0.61 -9.48 2.45
N GLU A 11 -0.36 -10.56 1.76
CA GLU A 11 0.62 -11.57 2.10
C GLU A 11 1.93 -11.28 1.37
N ILE A 12 3.02 -11.25 2.11
CA ILE A 12 4.37 -11.03 1.60
C ILE A 12 5.20 -12.25 1.91
N ASP A 13 5.49 -13.05 0.88
CA ASP A 13 6.39 -14.21 0.99
C ASP A 13 7.81 -13.77 0.68
N MET A 14 8.68 -13.74 1.67
CA MET A 14 10.09 -13.41 1.47
C MET A 14 10.84 -14.63 0.95
N SER A 15 11.78 -14.40 0.02
CA SER A 15 12.75 -15.44 -0.36
C SER A 15 13.71 -15.69 0.80
N LYS A 16 14.08 -16.95 1.04
CA LYS A 16 15.08 -17.27 2.06
C LYS A 16 16.39 -16.53 1.75
N PRO A 17 16.95 -15.80 2.69
CA PRO A 17 18.24 -15.14 2.51
C PRO A 17 19.38 -16.18 2.44
N GLU A 18 20.53 -15.76 1.96
CA GLU A 18 21.75 -16.59 1.92
C GLU A 18 22.40 -16.76 3.31
N PHE A 19 21.85 -16.14 4.35
CA PHE A 19 22.33 -16.21 5.74
C PHE A 19 21.28 -16.83 6.67
N ASP A 20 21.71 -17.34 7.80
CA ASP A 20 20.82 -17.90 8.82
C ASP A 20 19.93 -16.79 9.40
N ILE A 21 18.62 -17.03 9.44
CA ILE A 21 17.66 -16.07 9.94
C ILE A 21 17.87 -15.73 11.42
N SER A 22 18.44 -16.67 12.19
CA SER A 22 18.82 -16.41 13.59
C SER A 22 19.82 -15.26 13.73
N GLU A 23 20.52 -14.89 12.66
CA GLU A 23 21.46 -13.76 12.63
C GLU A 23 20.80 -12.45 12.19
N LEU A 24 19.56 -12.50 11.65
CA LEU A 24 18.89 -11.31 11.10
C LEU A 24 18.78 -10.18 12.12
N LYS A 25 18.49 -10.51 13.37
CA LYS A 25 18.41 -9.54 14.48
C LYS A 25 19.73 -8.81 14.68
N ASP A 26 20.83 -9.55 14.73
CA ASP A 26 22.18 -9.00 14.93
C ASP A 26 22.63 -8.21 13.70
N ILE A 27 22.26 -8.66 12.51
CA ILE A 27 22.49 -7.96 11.25
C ILE A 27 21.77 -6.62 11.26
N LEU A 28 20.46 -6.58 11.59
CA LEU A 28 19.68 -5.34 11.67
C LEU A 28 20.20 -4.39 12.76
N LEU A 29 20.63 -4.92 13.93
CA LEU A 29 21.27 -4.11 14.96
C LEU A 29 22.60 -3.51 14.47
N SER A 30 23.42 -4.31 13.79
CA SER A 30 24.69 -3.85 13.20
C SER A 30 24.46 -2.77 12.13
N TYR A 31 23.41 -2.92 11.33
CA TYR A 31 22.98 -1.91 10.39
C TYR A 31 22.52 -0.61 11.07
N LYS A 32 21.72 -0.69 12.16
CA LYS A 32 21.29 0.48 12.95
C LYS A 32 22.46 1.33 13.45
N ILE A 33 23.56 0.70 13.85
CA ILE A 33 24.78 1.40 14.31
C ILE A 33 25.73 1.76 13.14
N LYS A 34 25.24 1.71 11.90
CA LYS A 34 25.94 2.11 10.67
C LYS A 34 27.23 1.33 10.40
N LYS A 35 27.33 0.06 10.80
CA LYS A 35 28.41 -0.81 10.36
C LYS A 35 28.26 -1.09 8.88
N LYS A 36 29.35 -1.05 8.12
CA LYS A 36 29.38 -1.39 6.70
C LYS A 36 29.34 -2.90 6.43
N TYR A 37 29.87 -3.68 7.37
CA TYR A 37 29.97 -5.12 7.23
C TYR A 37 29.52 -5.82 8.52
N TYR A 38 28.89 -6.97 8.34
CA TYR A 38 28.58 -7.92 9.40
C TYR A 38 29.27 -9.24 9.11
N ARG A 39 29.89 -9.87 10.12
CA ARG A 39 30.52 -11.18 9.96
C ARG A 39 29.52 -12.27 10.34
N LEU A 40 29.14 -13.08 9.35
CA LEU A 40 28.26 -14.22 9.54
C LEU A 40 28.93 -15.32 10.37
N LYS A 41 28.14 -16.24 10.94
CA LYS A 41 28.62 -17.37 11.74
C LYS A 41 29.54 -18.32 10.94
N ASP A 42 29.34 -18.43 9.63
CA ASP A 42 30.19 -19.18 8.71
C ASP A 42 31.54 -18.50 8.42
N GLY A 43 31.73 -17.28 8.93
CA GLY A 43 32.94 -16.48 8.78
C GLY A 43 32.92 -15.54 7.57
N SER A 44 31.94 -15.62 6.70
CA SER A 44 31.79 -14.73 5.54
C SER A 44 31.42 -13.32 5.97
N LEU A 45 31.74 -12.33 5.12
CA LEU A 45 31.43 -10.92 5.37
C LEU A 45 30.23 -10.48 4.54
N LEU A 46 29.19 -10.04 5.22
CA LEU A 46 28.00 -9.49 4.60
C LEU A 46 28.12 -7.96 4.52
N ASN A 47 28.00 -7.42 3.31
CA ASN A 47 27.98 -5.96 3.11
C ASN A 47 26.58 -5.42 3.44
N LEU A 48 26.49 -4.54 4.45
CA LEU A 48 25.24 -3.92 4.91
C LEU A 48 24.97 -2.58 4.22
N ASP A 49 25.96 -2.02 3.54
CA ASP A 49 25.84 -0.70 2.86
C ASP A 49 25.31 -0.91 1.43
N ASN A 50 24.07 -1.41 1.33
CA ASN A 50 23.40 -1.60 0.05
C ASN A 50 21.89 -1.36 0.16
N GLU A 51 21.25 -1.14 -0.99
CA GLU A 51 19.81 -0.85 -1.08
C GLU A 51 18.92 -2.01 -0.63
N TYR A 52 19.39 -3.26 -0.72
CA TYR A 52 18.65 -4.42 -0.24
C TYR A 52 18.38 -4.32 1.27
N PHE A 53 19.42 -4.05 2.08
CA PHE A 53 19.27 -3.91 3.53
C PHE A 53 18.47 -2.66 3.91
N ASN A 54 18.60 -1.57 3.16
CA ASN A 54 17.75 -0.39 3.33
C ASN A 54 16.28 -0.73 3.17
N THR A 55 15.93 -1.49 2.14
CA THR A 55 14.54 -1.87 1.87
C THR A 55 14.03 -2.90 2.88
N LEU A 56 14.86 -3.90 3.22
CA LEU A 56 14.52 -4.88 4.25
C LEU A 56 14.24 -4.20 5.61
N LYS A 57 15.10 -3.27 6.01
CA LYS A 57 14.89 -2.49 7.24
C LYS A 57 13.56 -1.73 7.21
N LYS A 58 13.30 -0.98 6.13
CA LYS A 58 12.03 -0.25 5.98
C LYS A 58 10.83 -1.20 6.02
N LEU A 59 10.95 -2.36 5.39
CA LEU A 59 9.90 -3.36 5.43
C LEU A 59 9.66 -3.85 6.87
N VAL A 60 10.71 -4.14 7.62
CA VAL A 60 10.60 -4.60 9.02
C VAL A 60 10.07 -3.51 9.93
N GLU A 61 10.59 -2.28 9.84
CA GLU A 61 10.22 -1.18 10.73
C GLU A 61 8.84 -0.58 10.39
N ASP A 62 8.57 -0.32 9.12
CA ASP A 62 7.35 0.39 8.70
C ASP A 62 6.11 -0.52 8.67
N PHE A 63 6.32 -1.83 8.58
CA PHE A 63 5.23 -2.82 8.63
C PHE A 63 5.06 -3.48 10.00
N ASP A 64 5.86 -3.06 11.00
CA ASP A 64 5.83 -3.60 12.37
C ASP A 64 6.00 -5.12 12.40
N VAL A 65 6.90 -5.65 11.57
CA VAL A 65 7.09 -7.09 11.38
C VAL A 65 7.59 -7.73 12.66
N THR A 66 6.90 -8.76 13.09
CA THR A 66 7.20 -9.52 14.30
C THR A 66 8.33 -10.53 14.09
N GLU A 67 8.95 -11.01 15.19
CA GLU A 67 9.98 -12.05 15.11
C GLU A 67 9.43 -13.34 14.47
N ASN A 68 8.20 -13.74 14.77
CA ASN A 68 7.57 -14.94 14.19
C ASN A 68 7.35 -14.82 12.68
N GLU A 69 6.96 -13.63 12.19
CA GLU A 69 6.80 -13.37 10.76
C GLU A 69 8.15 -13.40 10.03
N LEU A 70 9.20 -12.91 10.67
CA LEU A 70 10.56 -13.02 10.13
C LEU A 70 11.04 -14.47 10.04
N GLU A 71 10.80 -15.27 11.08
CA GLU A 71 11.16 -16.69 11.12
C GLU A 71 10.40 -17.52 10.08
N SER A 72 9.11 -17.20 9.86
CA SER A 72 8.28 -17.87 8.86
C SER A 72 8.53 -17.39 7.43
N PHE A 73 9.23 -16.28 7.22
CA PHE A 73 9.36 -15.56 5.95
C PHE A 73 8.04 -15.14 5.33
N HIS A 74 7.00 -15.05 6.15
CA HIS A 74 5.65 -14.71 5.75
C HIS A 74 5.15 -13.56 6.60
N ILE A 75 4.81 -12.45 5.94
CA ILE A 75 4.31 -11.23 6.59
C ILE A 75 2.90 -10.99 6.11
N GLU A 76 2.00 -10.70 7.04
CA GLU A 76 0.65 -10.25 6.75
C GLU A 76 0.49 -8.77 7.12
N THR A 77 0.00 -7.97 6.21
CA THR A 77 -0.23 -6.55 6.45
C THR A 77 -1.57 -6.09 5.89
N PRO A 78 -2.22 -5.09 6.52
CA PRO A 78 -3.49 -4.58 6.03
C PRO A 78 -3.40 -4.01 4.60
N LYS A 79 -4.44 -4.21 3.82
CA LYS A 79 -4.53 -3.81 2.41
C LYS A 79 -4.30 -2.30 2.18
N TYR A 80 -4.62 -1.44 3.14
CA TYR A 80 -4.40 0.01 3.00
C TYR A 80 -2.91 0.38 2.88
N ARG A 81 -1.98 -0.51 3.27
CA ARG A 81 -0.52 -0.33 3.10
C ARG A 81 -0.03 -0.69 1.69
N SER A 82 -0.92 -1.12 0.79
CA SER A 82 -0.56 -1.62 -0.55
C SER A 82 0.22 -0.64 -1.42
N LEU A 83 -0.21 0.63 -1.47
CA LEU A 83 0.45 1.67 -2.27
C LEU A 83 1.86 1.96 -1.73
N TYR A 84 2.01 1.99 -0.41
CA TYR A 84 3.33 2.17 0.21
C TYR A 84 4.24 0.98 -0.08
N LEU A 85 3.75 -0.25 0.09
CA LEU A 85 4.49 -1.46 -0.26
C LEU A 85 4.92 -1.46 -1.73
N ASP A 86 4.00 -1.11 -2.64
CA ASP A 86 4.31 -1.03 -4.07
C ASP A 86 5.41 -0.02 -4.37
N SER A 87 5.36 1.16 -3.75
CA SER A 87 6.38 2.20 -3.91
C SER A 87 7.74 1.77 -3.34
N LEU A 88 7.74 1.08 -2.20
CA LEU A 88 8.95 0.60 -1.53
C LEU A 88 9.71 -0.42 -2.39
N VAL A 89 8.98 -1.34 -3.03
CA VAL A 89 9.60 -2.41 -3.82
C VAL A 89 9.84 -2.04 -5.28
N LYS A 90 9.11 -1.07 -5.83
CA LYS A 90 9.23 -0.63 -7.23
C LYS A 90 10.59 0.03 -7.53
N ASN A 91 11.13 0.74 -6.55
CA ASN A 91 12.38 1.49 -6.68
C ASN A 91 13.62 0.65 -6.35
N ASN A 92 13.45 -0.67 -6.12
CA ASN A 92 14.55 -1.54 -5.74
C ASN A 92 14.86 -2.57 -6.82
N GLU A 93 15.94 -2.35 -7.57
CA GLU A 93 16.39 -3.26 -8.64
C GLU A 93 16.95 -4.59 -8.10
N TRP A 94 17.32 -4.65 -6.83
CA TRP A 94 17.95 -5.81 -6.19
C TRP A 94 16.95 -6.82 -5.64
N ILE A 95 15.66 -6.43 -5.53
CA ILE A 95 14.60 -7.32 -5.03
C ILE A 95 13.73 -7.78 -6.19
N HIS A 96 13.92 -9.02 -6.60
CA HIS A 96 13.00 -9.61 -7.58
C HIS A 96 11.63 -9.86 -6.94
N VAL A 97 10.62 -9.08 -7.34
CA VAL A 97 9.27 -9.11 -6.76
C VAL A 97 8.27 -9.73 -7.72
N ASN A 98 7.65 -10.82 -7.30
CA ASN A 98 6.54 -11.42 -8.02
C ASN A 98 5.21 -10.96 -7.40
N LYS A 99 4.54 -10.00 -8.03
CA LYS A 99 3.24 -9.49 -7.61
C LYS A 99 2.12 -10.30 -8.25
N SER A 100 1.14 -10.73 -7.46
CA SER A 100 -0.05 -11.42 -7.98
C SER A 100 -0.84 -10.53 -8.95
N HIS A 101 -1.66 -11.16 -9.80
CA HIS A 101 -2.49 -10.43 -10.75
C HIS A 101 -3.43 -9.44 -10.05
N ASP A 102 -4.08 -9.86 -8.97
CA ASP A 102 -5.04 -9.05 -8.24
C ASP A 102 -4.39 -7.86 -7.55
N PHE A 103 -3.18 -8.05 -6.97
CA PHE A 103 -2.41 -6.95 -6.41
C PHE A 103 -2.04 -5.91 -7.49
N LYS A 104 -1.54 -6.36 -8.64
CA LYS A 104 -1.21 -5.47 -9.77
C LYS A 104 -2.45 -4.72 -10.27
N LYS A 105 -3.58 -5.42 -10.41
CA LYS A 105 -4.85 -4.84 -10.86
C LYS A 105 -5.33 -3.75 -9.89
N MET A 106 -5.26 -4.00 -8.59
CA MET A 106 -5.62 -3.03 -7.55
C MET A 106 -4.73 -1.78 -7.62
N ILE A 107 -3.42 -1.95 -7.61
CA ILE A 107 -2.46 -0.82 -7.67
C ILE A 107 -2.69 0.02 -8.92
N ARG A 108 -2.85 -0.64 -10.08
CA ARG A 108 -3.14 0.03 -11.34
C ARG A 108 -4.47 0.79 -11.30
N GLY A 109 -5.53 0.15 -10.83
CA GLY A 109 -6.87 0.76 -10.77
C GLY A 109 -6.93 1.99 -9.84
N ILE A 110 -6.10 2.05 -8.80
CA ILE A 110 -6.00 3.22 -7.93
C ILE A 110 -5.17 4.33 -8.61
N ASN A 111 -4.02 3.99 -9.19
CA ASN A 111 -3.12 4.95 -9.82
C ASN A 111 -3.72 5.58 -11.10
N GLU A 112 -4.46 4.81 -11.89
CA GLU A 112 -5.11 5.22 -13.13
C GLU A 112 -6.60 5.59 -12.93
N SER A 113 -7.01 5.87 -11.69
CA SER A 113 -8.42 6.13 -11.33
C SER A 113 -9.05 7.30 -12.08
N SER A 114 -8.25 8.30 -12.49
CA SER A 114 -8.73 9.42 -13.31
C SER A 114 -9.20 9.01 -14.71
N GLU A 115 -8.64 7.91 -15.24
CA GLU A 115 -8.96 7.36 -16.56
C GLU A 115 -9.98 6.22 -16.49
N SER A 116 -10.51 5.95 -15.28
CA SER A 116 -11.51 4.89 -15.10
C SER A 116 -12.82 5.19 -15.80
N ASP A 117 -13.53 4.13 -16.17
CA ASP A 117 -14.87 4.21 -16.81
C ASP A 117 -16.01 4.54 -15.81
N PHE A 118 -15.66 4.85 -14.55
CA PHE A 118 -16.68 5.23 -13.58
C PHE A 118 -17.33 6.55 -13.95
N GLU A 119 -18.65 6.50 -14.10
CA GLU A 119 -19.47 7.66 -14.44
C GLU A 119 -20.26 8.15 -13.23
N PRO A 120 -20.27 9.47 -12.97
CA PRO A 120 -21.13 10.04 -11.93
C PRO A 120 -22.60 9.75 -12.19
N PRO A 121 -23.45 9.75 -11.16
CA PRO A 121 -24.89 9.64 -11.32
C PRO A 121 -25.45 10.63 -12.35
N VAL A 122 -26.35 10.15 -13.21
CA VAL A 122 -26.87 10.93 -14.35
C VAL A 122 -27.34 12.33 -13.94
N LYS A 123 -28.00 12.44 -12.77
CA LYS A 123 -28.53 13.73 -12.24
C LYS A 123 -27.42 14.73 -11.87
N LEU A 124 -26.20 14.26 -11.62
CA LEU A 124 -25.08 15.10 -11.22
C LEU A 124 -24.04 15.29 -12.33
N LYS A 125 -24.09 14.48 -13.39
CA LYS A 125 -23.11 14.49 -14.48
C LYS A 125 -22.97 15.87 -15.14
N THR A 126 -24.06 16.64 -15.27
CA THR A 126 -24.07 17.98 -15.86
C THR A 126 -23.72 19.10 -14.86
N ILE A 127 -23.68 18.79 -13.58
CA ILE A 127 -23.42 19.74 -12.49
C ILE A 127 -21.96 19.70 -12.07
N LEU A 128 -21.34 18.51 -12.10
CA LEU A 128 -19.96 18.30 -11.69
C LEU A 128 -18.97 18.94 -12.67
N ARG A 129 -17.99 19.64 -12.14
CA ARG A 129 -16.84 20.13 -12.89
C ARG A 129 -15.85 18.98 -13.16
N ASN A 130 -14.99 19.12 -14.15
CA ASN A 130 -14.06 18.05 -14.55
C ASN A 130 -13.22 17.52 -13.40
N TYR A 131 -12.66 18.39 -12.56
CA TYR A 131 -11.86 17.94 -11.40
C TYR A 131 -12.71 17.20 -10.35
N GLN A 132 -14.01 17.54 -10.21
CA GLN A 132 -14.93 16.83 -9.32
C GLN A 132 -15.28 15.43 -9.86
N VAL A 133 -15.36 15.30 -11.18
CA VAL A 133 -15.49 13.98 -11.83
C VAL A 133 -14.24 13.14 -11.57
N THR A 134 -13.06 13.73 -11.68
CA THR A 134 -11.80 13.05 -11.34
C THR A 134 -11.77 12.60 -9.87
N GLY A 135 -12.16 13.47 -8.95
CA GLY A 135 -12.28 13.14 -7.53
C GLY A 135 -13.31 12.05 -7.25
N PHE A 136 -14.47 12.10 -7.93
CA PHE A 136 -15.48 11.03 -7.85
C PHE A 136 -14.90 9.68 -8.32
N ARG A 137 -14.21 9.65 -9.47
CA ARG A 137 -13.58 8.44 -10.01
C ARG A 137 -12.57 7.85 -9.05
N TRP A 138 -11.75 8.70 -8.44
CA TRP A 138 -10.78 8.29 -7.42
C TRP A 138 -11.46 7.68 -6.19
N LEU A 139 -12.49 8.36 -5.64
CA LEU A 139 -13.27 7.85 -4.52
C LEU A 139 -13.95 6.52 -4.85
N LYS A 140 -14.50 6.39 -6.06
CA LYS A 140 -15.13 5.15 -6.51
C LYS A 140 -14.14 4.02 -6.64
N SER A 141 -12.94 4.29 -7.17
CA SER A 141 -11.86 3.30 -7.23
C SER A 141 -11.44 2.82 -5.84
N LEU A 142 -11.31 3.71 -4.85
CA LEU A 142 -11.04 3.32 -3.47
C LEU A 142 -12.15 2.43 -2.91
N SER A 143 -13.39 2.80 -3.14
CA SER A 143 -14.57 2.03 -2.70
C SER A 143 -14.58 0.60 -3.26
N GLU A 144 -14.28 0.43 -4.57
CA GLU A 144 -14.19 -0.89 -5.22
C GLU A 144 -13.16 -1.81 -4.55
N TYR A 145 -12.06 -1.23 -4.07
CA TYR A 145 -11.03 -1.98 -3.35
C TYR A 145 -11.24 -2.00 -1.83
N SER A 146 -12.38 -1.51 -1.32
CA SER A 146 -12.67 -1.38 0.12
C SER A 146 -11.56 -0.64 0.87
N LEU A 147 -11.08 0.44 0.27
CA LEU A 147 -10.10 1.35 0.86
C LEU A 147 -10.77 2.66 1.25
N GLY A 148 -10.27 3.28 2.31
CA GLY A 148 -10.60 4.65 2.67
C GLY A 148 -9.66 5.66 1.99
N GLY A 149 -10.03 6.94 2.05
CA GLY A 149 -9.19 8.02 1.54
C GLY A 149 -9.51 9.36 2.17
N ILE A 150 -8.62 10.33 1.96
CA ILE A 150 -8.79 11.70 2.41
C ILE A 150 -8.86 12.61 1.19
N LEU A 151 -10.01 13.28 0.99
CA LEU A 151 -10.18 14.27 -0.04
C LEU A 151 -9.72 15.63 0.48
N ALA A 152 -8.48 16.01 0.20
CA ALA A 152 -7.79 17.18 0.72
C ALA A 152 -7.82 18.40 -0.22
N ASP A 153 -8.87 18.55 -1.03
CA ASP A 153 -9.06 19.71 -1.88
C ASP A 153 -9.20 21.01 -1.07
N ASP A 154 -8.89 22.16 -1.67
CA ASP A 154 -9.08 23.47 -1.05
C ASP A 154 -10.54 23.76 -0.66
N MET A 155 -10.73 24.72 0.24
CA MET A 155 -12.06 25.15 0.64
C MET A 155 -12.82 25.73 -0.55
N GLY A 156 -14.12 25.42 -0.62
CA GLY A 156 -14.99 25.93 -1.71
C GLY A 156 -14.99 25.09 -3.00
N LEU A 157 -14.11 24.08 -3.14
CA LEU A 157 -14.04 23.24 -4.35
C LEU A 157 -15.14 22.16 -4.43
N GLY A 158 -16.11 22.17 -3.50
CA GLY A 158 -17.28 21.29 -3.58
C GLY A 158 -17.01 19.84 -3.23
N LYS A 159 -16.14 19.59 -2.22
CA LYS A 159 -15.90 18.24 -1.66
C LYS A 159 -17.20 17.51 -1.29
N THR A 160 -18.15 18.23 -0.71
CA THR A 160 -19.47 17.70 -0.34
C THR A 160 -20.20 17.12 -1.55
N LEU A 161 -20.16 17.80 -2.70
CA LEU A 161 -20.81 17.34 -3.92
C LEU A 161 -20.16 16.06 -4.46
N GLN A 162 -18.85 15.93 -4.35
CA GLN A 162 -18.11 14.70 -4.71
C GLN A 162 -18.52 13.52 -3.83
N ILE A 163 -18.64 13.74 -2.50
CA ILE A 163 -19.11 12.71 -1.57
C ILE A 163 -20.56 12.32 -1.83
N ILE A 164 -21.46 13.30 -2.08
CA ILE A 164 -22.85 13.02 -2.45
C ILE A 164 -22.90 12.18 -3.73
N SER A 165 -22.06 12.48 -4.71
CA SER A 165 -21.98 11.73 -5.96
C SER A 165 -21.57 10.27 -5.72
N LEU A 166 -20.59 10.03 -4.82
CA LEU A 166 -20.19 8.69 -4.42
C LEU A 166 -21.34 7.94 -3.76
N LEU A 167 -22.00 8.55 -2.76
CA LEU A 167 -23.11 7.92 -2.04
C LEU A 167 -24.29 7.59 -2.97
N LEU A 168 -24.62 8.47 -3.90
CA LEU A 168 -25.67 8.23 -4.89
C LEU A 168 -25.29 7.17 -5.93
N SER A 169 -24.02 6.90 -6.14
CA SER A 169 -23.53 5.84 -7.04
C SER A 169 -23.50 4.46 -6.37
N ASP A 170 -23.74 4.39 -5.07
CA ASP A 170 -23.79 3.13 -4.34
C ASP A 170 -25.19 2.51 -4.44
N ASN A 171 -25.27 1.37 -5.13
CA ASN A 171 -26.48 0.60 -5.30
C ASN A 171 -26.59 -0.57 -4.29
N SER A 172 -25.77 -0.57 -3.24
CA SER A 172 -25.73 -1.68 -2.26
C SER A 172 -27.01 -1.80 -1.42
N GLY A 173 -27.83 -0.73 -1.36
CA GLY A 173 -29.00 -0.64 -0.49
C GLY A 173 -28.66 -0.55 1.01
N LYS A 174 -27.38 -0.43 1.36
CA LYS A 174 -26.92 -0.31 2.73
C LYS A 174 -26.99 1.16 3.21
N PRO A 175 -27.25 1.39 4.50
CA PRO A 175 -27.23 2.74 5.05
C PRO A 175 -25.79 3.31 5.07
N SER A 176 -25.68 4.61 4.83
CA SER A 176 -24.45 5.38 4.94
C SER A 176 -24.54 6.35 6.11
N ILE A 177 -23.41 6.55 6.82
CA ILE A 177 -23.34 7.52 7.92
C ILE A 177 -22.39 8.64 7.50
N VAL A 178 -22.86 9.87 7.61
CA VAL A 178 -22.05 11.08 7.41
C VAL A 178 -21.91 11.79 8.74
N VAL A 179 -20.69 11.98 9.19
CA VAL A 179 -20.37 12.73 10.42
C VAL A 179 -19.75 14.08 10.01
N CYS A 180 -20.33 15.18 10.44
CA CYS A 180 -19.82 16.51 10.19
C CYS A 180 -19.77 17.32 11.49
N LEU A 181 -18.80 18.24 11.58
CA LEU A 181 -18.78 19.23 12.65
C LEU A 181 -19.88 20.27 12.37
N LEU A 182 -20.59 20.66 13.41
CA LEU A 182 -21.50 21.82 13.34
C LEU A 182 -20.65 23.08 13.21
N PRO A 183 -21.06 24.07 12.41
CA PRO A 183 -20.38 25.34 12.27
C PRO A 183 -20.42 26.16 13.56
#